data_bfb8f29893b5dfe7033dfc8c31dd00e9
#
_entry.id   bfb8f29893b5dfe7033dfc8c31dd00e9
#
_cell.length_a   1.000
_cell.length_b   1.000
_cell.length_c   1.000
_cell.angle_alpha   90.00
_cell.angle_beta   90.00
_cell.angle_gamma   90.00
#
_symmetry.space_group_name_H-M   'P 1'
#
loop_
_entity.id
_entity.type
_entity.pdbx_description
1 polymer ?
#
loop_
_entity_poly.entity_id
_entity_poly.type
_entity_poly.pdbx_seq_one_letter_code
_entity_poly.pdbx_strand_id
1 'polypeptide(L)'
;RNQQRLLKAMISKAISPKIITNYSQILQAVEGCFETNMTSDEIKSLVYMQLDDMAKWETFNVQLSGDPEISYKTYSMKGKKCYTMVPSKKSLNSIIKIINKVENGERIKEKDIKGLQGA
;
A
#
# COMPACT_ATOMS: atom_id res chain seq x y z
N ARG A 1 -12.06 -1.06 -4.51
CA ARG A 1 -12.62 -0.69 -3.19
C ARG A 1 -12.73 -1.87 -2.23
N ASN A 2 -13.24 -3.03 -2.66
CA ASN A 2 -13.36 -4.21 -1.80
C ASN A 2 -12.00 -4.85 -1.47
N GLN A 3 -11.07 -4.88 -2.42
CA GLN A 3 -9.72 -5.41 -2.23
C GLN A 3 -8.93 -4.61 -1.17
N GLN A 4 -9.02 -3.29 -1.19
CA GLN A 4 -8.37 -2.42 -0.19
C GLN A 4 -8.97 -2.62 1.21
N ARG A 5 -10.29 -2.80 1.32
CA ARG A 5 -10.97 -3.11 2.59
C ARG A 5 -10.55 -4.48 3.13
N LEU A 6 -10.46 -5.47 2.25
CA LEU A 6 -9.99 -6.81 2.61
C LEU A 6 -8.54 -6.76 3.11
N LEU A 7 -7.66 -6.09 2.36
CA LEU A 7 -6.25 -5.92 2.76
C LEU A 7 -6.12 -5.22 4.11
N LYS A 8 -6.87 -4.13 4.33
CA LYS A 8 -6.89 -3.43 5.62
C LYS A 8 -7.36 -4.33 6.77
N ALA A 9 -8.40 -5.14 6.55
CA ALA A 9 -8.89 -6.09 7.55
C ALA A 9 -7.88 -7.20 7.82
N MET A 10 -7.17 -7.69 6.80
CA MET A 10 -6.10 -8.67 6.94
C MET A 10 -4.92 -8.11 7.74
N ILE A 11 -4.46 -6.90 7.42
CA ILE A 11 -3.38 -6.22 8.16
C ILE A 11 -3.79 -6.03 9.62
N SER A 12 -5.00 -5.52 9.90
CA SER A 12 -5.49 -5.32 11.28
C SER A 12 -5.55 -6.62 12.08
N LYS A 13 -5.88 -7.74 11.46
CA LYS A 13 -5.82 -9.05 12.11
C LYS A 13 -4.39 -9.57 12.27
N ALA A 14 -3.53 -9.36 11.28
CA ALA A 14 -2.14 -9.80 11.31
C ALA A 14 -1.32 -9.14 12.44
N ILE A 15 -1.69 -7.94 12.86
CA ILE A 15 -1.04 -7.19 13.94
C ILE A 15 -1.55 -7.64 15.35
N SER A 16 -2.49 -8.59 15.42
CA SER A 16 -3.00 -9.04 16.72
C SER A 16 -1.96 -9.89 17.48
N PRO A 17 -1.85 -9.77 18.82
CA PRO A 17 -0.88 -10.53 19.62
C PRO A 17 -0.95 -12.05 19.42
N LYS A 18 -2.14 -12.56 19.11
CA LYS A 18 -2.39 -13.99 18.92
C LYS A 18 -1.80 -14.54 17.60
N ILE A 19 -1.63 -13.68 16.60
CA ILE A 19 -1.03 -14.04 15.31
C ILE A 19 0.48 -13.97 15.40
N ILE A 20 1.00 -13.05 16.19
CA ILE A 20 2.43 -12.85 16.36
C ILE A 20 3.09 -14.09 17.00
N THR A 21 2.42 -14.79 17.92
CA THR A 21 2.91 -16.04 18.52
C THR A 21 2.96 -17.21 17.53
N ASN A 22 2.19 -17.16 16.43
CA ASN A 22 2.14 -18.20 15.40
C ASN A 22 2.72 -17.71 14.05
N TYR A 23 3.58 -16.71 14.09
CA TYR A 23 4.15 -16.04 12.93
C TYR A 23 4.75 -16.98 11.88
N SER A 24 5.54 -17.99 12.31
CA SER A 24 6.17 -18.94 11.38
C SER A 24 5.15 -19.77 10.59
N GLN A 25 4.05 -20.17 11.24
CA GLN A 25 2.97 -20.91 10.58
C GLN A 25 2.20 -20.03 9.58
N ILE A 26 2.05 -18.74 9.90
CA ILE A 26 1.38 -17.80 8.99
C ILE A 26 2.24 -17.53 7.76
N LEU A 27 3.54 -17.33 7.92
CA LEU A 27 4.44 -17.16 6.79
C LEU A 27 4.40 -18.38 5.85
N GLN A 28 4.43 -19.59 6.40
CA GLN A 28 4.31 -20.80 5.60
C GLN A 28 2.96 -20.89 4.87
N ALA A 29 1.86 -20.49 5.52
CA ALA A 29 0.53 -20.53 4.92
C ALA A 29 0.32 -19.51 3.81
N VAL A 30 1.04 -18.40 3.81
CA VAL A 30 0.98 -17.35 2.77
C VAL A 30 2.13 -17.41 1.78
N GLU A 31 3.06 -18.34 1.96
CA GLU A 31 4.14 -18.59 1.01
C GLU A 31 3.54 -18.93 -0.36
N GLY A 32 3.90 -18.17 -1.39
CA GLY A 32 3.34 -18.28 -2.73
C GLY A 32 2.05 -17.51 -3.00
N CYS A 33 1.42 -16.89 -1.98
CA CYS A 33 0.24 -16.06 -2.19
C CYS A 33 0.57 -14.65 -2.71
N PHE A 34 1.79 -14.19 -2.50
CA PHE A 34 2.29 -12.91 -3.01
C PHE A 34 3.80 -12.96 -3.21
N GLU A 35 4.28 -12.21 -4.17
CA GLU A 35 5.70 -12.01 -4.42
C GLU A 35 6.17 -10.72 -3.74
N THR A 36 7.32 -10.77 -3.10
CA THR A 36 7.98 -9.62 -2.49
C THR A 36 9.48 -9.66 -2.74
N ASN A 37 10.10 -8.50 -2.84
CA ASN A 37 11.54 -8.35 -2.91
C ASN A 37 12.21 -8.29 -1.52
N MET A 38 11.42 -8.39 -0.43
CA MET A 38 11.96 -8.46 0.92
C MET A 38 12.53 -9.83 1.21
N THR A 39 13.69 -9.85 1.83
CA THR A 39 14.31 -11.07 2.34
C THR A 39 13.63 -11.60 3.59
N SER A 40 13.76 -12.88 3.87
CA SER A 40 13.21 -13.47 5.11
C SER A 40 13.72 -12.80 6.38
N ASP A 41 14.95 -12.30 6.38
CA ASP A 41 15.54 -11.63 7.55
C ASP A 41 15.01 -10.21 7.74
N GLU A 42 14.72 -9.48 6.66
CA GLU A 42 14.02 -8.20 6.72
C GLU A 42 12.60 -8.37 7.27
N ILE A 43 11.88 -9.40 6.80
CA ILE A 43 10.54 -9.71 7.31
C ILE A 43 10.59 -10.06 8.80
N LYS A 44 11.54 -10.90 9.23
CA LYS A 44 11.75 -11.21 10.66
C LYS A 44 12.04 -9.96 11.48
N SER A 45 12.90 -9.08 10.98
CA SER A 45 13.26 -7.82 11.66
C SER A 45 12.04 -6.93 11.88
N LEU A 46 11.14 -6.81 10.87
CA LEU A 46 9.88 -6.08 11.01
C LEU A 46 8.96 -6.70 12.07
N VAL A 47 8.91 -8.04 12.13
CA VAL A 47 8.10 -8.74 13.14
C VAL A 47 8.66 -8.53 14.53
N TYR A 48 9.98 -8.63 14.71
CA TYR A 48 10.61 -8.36 16.01
C TYR A 48 10.40 -6.91 16.45
N MET A 49 10.55 -5.95 15.54
CA MET A 49 10.23 -4.55 15.82
C MET A 49 8.78 -4.38 16.28
N GLN A 50 7.82 -5.04 15.63
CA GLN A 50 6.42 -4.99 16.02
C GLN A 50 6.17 -5.63 17.38
N LEU A 51 6.89 -6.70 17.73
CA LEU A 51 6.78 -7.38 19.02
C LEU A 51 7.34 -6.54 20.17
N ASP A 52 8.42 -5.83 19.91
CA ASP A 52 9.12 -5.03 20.92
C ASP A 52 8.30 -3.77 21.30
N ASP A 53 7.87 -3.03 20.29
CA ASP A 53 7.17 -1.75 20.48
C ASP A 53 5.65 -1.91 20.64
N MET A 54 5.05 -3.02 20.17
CA MET A 54 3.59 -3.21 20.05
C MET A 54 2.90 -1.98 19.41
N ALA A 55 3.59 -1.34 18.48
CA ALA A 55 3.17 -0.10 17.84
C ALA A 55 1.81 -0.24 17.16
N LYS A 56 0.96 0.75 17.34
CA LYS A 56 -0.32 0.85 16.63
C LYS A 56 -0.09 1.48 15.26
N TRP A 57 -0.27 0.70 14.22
CA TRP A 57 -0.17 1.18 12.84
C TRP A 57 -1.43 1.89 12.41
N GLU A 58 -1.30 3.12 11.95
CA GLU A 58 -2.36 3.84 11.25
C GLU A 58 -2.17 3.64 9.73
N THR A 59 -3.20 3.15 9.05
CA THR A 59 -3.15 2.93 7.59
C THR A 59 -4.07 3.92 6.88
N PHE A 60 -3.54 4.60 5.88
CA PHE A 60 -4.27 5.54 5.05
C PHE A 60 -4.29 5.04 3.61
N ASN A 61 -5.46 5.01 3.00
CA ASN A 61 -5.62 4.69 1.60
C ASN A 61 -5.73 5.97 0.79
N VAL A 62 -4.86 6.11 -0.19
CA VAL A 62 -4.91 7.19 -1.17
C VAL A 62 -4.95 6.60 -2.57
N GLN A 63 -5.71 7.22 -3.45
CA GLN A 63 -5.87 6.77 -4.83
C GLN A 63 -5.47 7.89 -5.78
N LEU A 64 -4.60 7.54 -6.74
CA LEU A 64 -4.25 8.42 -7.83
C LEU A 64 -5.45 8.55 -8.78
N SER A 65 -5.91 9.77 -9.00
CA SER A 65 -6.93 10.07 -10.01
C SER A 65 -6.29 10.50 -11.31
N GLY A 66 -7.00 10.28 -12.41
CA GLY A 66 -6.55 10.66 -13.75
C GLY A 66 -7.68 10.55 -14.75
N ASP A 67 -7.41 11.00 -15.97
CA ASP A 67 -8.35 10.97 -17.08
C ASP A 67 -8.06 9.77 -18.01
N PRO A 68 -9.12 9.10 -18.48
CA PRO A 68 -8.95 8.00 -19.42
C PRO A 68 -8.48 8.54 -20.78
N GLU A 69 -7.52 7.85 -21.38
CA GLU A 69 -6.99 8.17 -22.69
C GLU A 69 -6.80 6.89 -23.53
N ILE A 70 -6.95 7.01 -24.83
CA ILE A 70 -6.53 5.97 -25.75
C ILE A 70 -5.17 6.36 -26.32
N SER A 71 -4.16 5.54 -26.04
CA SER A 71 -2.80 5.77 -26.49
C SER A 71 -2.28 4.64 -27.39
N TYR A 72 -1.48 5.02 -28.36
CA TYR A 72 -0.70 4.11 -29.23
C TYR A 72 0.80 4.12 -28.87
N LYS A 73 1.18 4.86 -27.81
CA LYS A 73 2.57 5.12 -27.42
C LYS A 73 2.99 4.34 -26.17
N THR A 74 2.21 3.32 -25.76
CA THR A 74 2.57 2.52 -24.59
C THR A 74 3.86 1.73 -24.84
N TYR A 75 4.72 1.65 -23.82
CA TYR A 75 6.02 0.97 -23.95
C TYR A 75 5.89 -0.51 -24.33
N SER A 76 5.02 -1.25 -23.64
CA SER A 76 4.84 -2.70 -23.82
C SER A 76 4.02 -3.07 -25.05
N MET A 77 3.20 -2.15 -25.59
CA MET A 77 2.30 -2.40 -26.71
C MET A 77 2.39 -1.29 -27.76
N LYS A 78 3.61 -0.95 -28.14
CA LYS A 78 3.89 0.13 -29.10
C LYS A 78 3.15 -0.05 -30.43
N GLY A 79 2.45 0.99 -30.88
CA GLY A 79 1.68 0.97 -32.12
C GLY A 79 0.30 0.29 -32.01
N LYS A 80 -0.05 -0.32 -30.87
CA LYS A 80 -1.38 -0.90 -30.65
C LYS A 80 -2.26 0.08 -29.86
N LYS A 81 -3.57 0.02 -30.13
CA LYS A 81 -4.56 0.80 -29.41
C LYS A 81 -4.69 0.28 -27.97
N CYS A 82 -4.29 1.09 -27.00
CA CYS A 82 -4.36 0.73 -25.57
C CYS A 82 -5.18 1.75 -24.81
N TYR A 83 -5.99 1.26 -23.87
CA TYR A 83 -6.62 2.11 -22.86
C TYR A 83 -5.56 2.46 -21.81
N THR A 84 -5.37 3.73 -21.56
CA THR A 84 -4.45 4.27 -20.58
C THR A 84 -5.14 5.28 -19.68
N MET A 85 -4.57 5.57 -18.53
CA MET A 85 -5.00 6.63 -17.65
C MET A 85 -3.87 7.64 -17.50
N VAL A 86 -4.14 8.90 -17.83
CA VAL A 86 -3.19 9.99 -17.61
C VAL A 86 -3.38 10.54 -16.21
N PRO A 87 -2.41 10.39 -15.31
CA PRO A 87 -2.54 10.86 -13.94
C PRO A 87 -2.75 12.37 -13.85
N SER A 88 -3.71 12.79 -13.04
CA SER A 88 -3.90 14.20 -12.72
C SER A 88 -2.68 14.73 -11.96
N LYS A 89 -2.05 15.80 -12.46
CA LYS A 89 -0.91 16.45 -11.80
C LYS A 89 -1.23 16.87 -10.36
N LYS A 90 -2.46 17.35 -10.12
CA LYS A 90 -2.93 17.74 -8.79
C LYS A 90 -2.96 16.55 -7.84
N SER A 91 -3.55 15.43 -8.27
CA SER A 91 -3.61 14.19 -7.49
C SER A 91 -2.22 13.65 -7.21
N LEU A 92 -1.36 13.59 -8.23
CA LEU A 92 0.02 13.13 -8.11
C LEU A 92 0.81 13.96 -7.08
N ASN A 93 0.78 15.28 -7.20
CA ASN A 93 1.48 16.17 -6.27
C ASN A 93 0.96 16.05 -4.83
N SER A 94 -0.36 15.82 -4.66
CA SER A 94 -0.93 15.63 -3.34
C SER A 94 -0.47 14.31 -2.71
N ILE A 95 -0.41 13.23 -3.49
CA ILE A 95 0.09 11.92 -3.01
C ILE A 95 1.58 12.00 -2.68
N ILE A 96 2.41 12.64 -3.51
CA ILE A 96 3.83 12.85 -3.23
C ILE A 96 4.02 13.59 -1.91
N LYS A 97 3.23 14.63 -1.63
CA LYS A 97 3.28 15.34 -0.33
C LYS A 97 2.95 14.43 0.86
N ILE A 98 1.99 13.51 0.70
CA ILE A 98 1.64 12.56 1.76
C ILE A 98 2.79 11.57 1.99
N ILE A 99 3.37 11.03 0.92
CA ILE A 99 4.53 10.12 1.00
C ILE A 99 5.69 10.82 1.73
N ASN A 100 6.05 12.02 1.33
CA ASN A 100 7.13 12.78 1.96
C ASN A 100 6.85 13.05 3.45
N LYS A 101 5.60 13.33 3.83
CA LYS A 101 5.23 13.48 5.24
C LYS A 101 5.48 12.19 6.03
N VAL A 102 5.07 11.04 5.48
CA VAL A 102 5.30 9.74 6.13
C VAL A 102 6.79 9.44 6.27
N GLU A 103 7.57 9.66 5.21
CA GLU A 103 9.03 9.47 5.21
C GLU A 103 9.74 10.37 6.23
N ASN A 104 9.22 11.58 6.47
CA ASN A 104 9.72 12.50 7.48
C ASN A 104 9.19 12.22 8.91
N GLY A 105 8.42 11.15 9.10
CA GLY A 105 7.83 10.81 10.40
C GLY A 105 6.67 11.74 10.81
N GLU A 106 6.14 12.54 9.90
CA GLU A 106 5.02 13.44 10.19
C GLU A 106 3.70 12.67 10.26
N ARG A 107 2.86 13.04 11.21
CA ARG A 107 1.52 12.42 11.35
C ARG A 107 0.59 12.91 10.24
N ILE A 108 -0.02 11.95 9.53
CA ILE A 108 -1.05 12.23 8.53
C ILE A 108 -2.39 12.52 9.24
N LYS A 109 -3.08 13.54 8.79
CA LYS A 109 -4.41 13.92 9.26
C LYS A 109 -5.45 13.65 8.19
N GLU A 110 -6.70 13.40 8.57
CA GLU A 110 -7.80 13.18 7.61
C GLU A 110 -7.92 14.28 6.55
N LYS A 111 -7.66 15.54 6.91
CA LYS A 111 -7.65 16.66 5.97
C LYS A 111 -6.60 16.52 4.87
N ASP A 112 -5.49 15.86 5.14
CA ASP A 112 -4.38 15.69 4.18
C ASP A 112 -4.78 14.70 3.07
N ILE A 113 -5.67 13.73 3.38
CA ILE A 113 -6.13 12.68 2.46
C ILE A 113 -7.53 12.96 1.88
N LYS A 114 -8.17 14.05 2.31
CA LYS A 114 -9.50 14.42 1.83
C LYS A 114 -9.50 14.62 0.30
N GLY A 115 -10.37 13.90 -0.39
CA GLY A 115 -10.45 13.91 -1.85
C GLY A 115 -9.46 12.99 -2.57
N LEU A 116 -8.62 12.23 -1.83
CA LEU A 116 -7.71 11.24 -2.39
C LEU A 116 -8.13 9.79 -2.07
N GLN A 117 -9.26 9.60 -1.40
CA GLN A 117 -9.71 8.27 -0.96
C GLN A 117 -10.46 7.46 -2.04
N GLY A 118 -10.61 8.01 -3.23
CA GLY A 118 -11.41 7.41 -4.30
C GLY A 118 -12.92 7.43 -3.97
N ALA A 119 -13.74 7.45 -4.99
CA ALA A 119 -15.20 7.34 -4.84
C ALA A 119 -15.63 5.90 -4.48
#